data_de70f57f3c655b590bc84c8a43e2fe05
#
_entry.id   de70f57f3c655b590bc84c8a43e2fe05
#
_cell.length_a   1.000
_cell.length_b   1.000
_cell.length_c   1.000
_cell.angle_alpha   90.00
_cell.angle_beta   90.00
_cell.angle_gamma   90.00
#
_symmetry.space_group_name_H-M   'P 1'
#
loop_
_entity.id
_entity.type
_entity.pdbx_description
1 polymer ?
#
loop_
_entity_poly.entity_id
_entity_poly.type
_entity_poly.pdbx_seq_one_letter_code
_entity_poly.pdbx_strand_id
1 'polypeptide(L)'
;MKPFLLLLLSALIFSSEAQTRFQMNGQQVTSSAHRLYVNDQMKTRPSRFTFRTVNEALLFAQANNDKDALWTDICIEPSVYWIDDPDDPAIRVSNVPREAPFGLKVKVDRLRLIGLSDDPEDVVIASNRGQTQGSDGNFTMLHFTGSDIEAENITFGNYCNVDLVYKRNPSLSRPKRNPAIVQAQLVICRGDRYAIRNCRFISRLNLCPFVGADHVDFDNCYFECTDDALCGTGTYRHCRFTFYGSKPFYATSPQGATFIDCDIHSKVRGTQYLTKASSPVTMRDCRWTSDDPNLKLAWTPKPNPKHICVMTGCTLNGQPYNVPTTPDVPMPLAPVNLPIANQPEIIPGAWTLDSYKPADTEQYNWHNTFVDANRSGKEHSAWCFGEGVDGAEGCFGLIPNIRGARMMYTGREGEEYKGQTLSLSLDPCKEIGQGFGSATGQYLDICIKFDTRTLTGYGLRFIRTPNHHNAVEVWLVEYQDGQVSPITESQTCYLFRRGCKLTITFSDGILTAYISNDQYQPDDPALAEPLQLSAPIDHPNTFGGIHIQHTGSLGPSATVFSDIHSRYLE
;
A
#
# COMPACT_ATOMS: atom_id res chain seq x y z
N MET A 1 55.47 -4.29 -70.81
CA MET A 1 55.14 -4.62 -69.41
C MET A 1 54.11 -3.60 -68.97
N LYS A 2 52.88 -4.03 -68.77
CA LYS A 2 51.77 -3.19 -68.26
C LYS A 2 51.65 -3.45 -66.74
N PRO A 3 51.54 -2.43 -65.89
CA PRO A 3 51.20 -2.65 -64.49
C PRO A 3 49.66 -2.81 -64.35
N PHE A 4 49.28 -3.86 -63.68
CA PHE A 4 47.91 -4.12 -63.26
C PHE A 4 47.51 -3.13 -62.14
N LEU A 5 46.52 -2.32 -62.41
CA LEU A 5 45.87 -1.44 -61.43
C LEU A 5 44.82 -2.29 -60.70
N LEU A 6 45.14 -2.73 -59.50
CA LEU A 6 44.17 -3.37 -58.61
C LEU A 6 43.30 -2.31 -58.00
N LEU A 7 42.08 -2.11 -58.53
CA LEU A 7 41.02 -1.35 -57.87
C LEU A 7 40.50 -2.18 -56.68
N LEU A 8 40.93 -1.82 -55.48
CA LEU A 8 40.25 -2.22 -54.27
C LEU A 8 38.94 -1.44 -54.20
N LEU A 9 37.85 -2.04 -54.68
CA LEU A 9 36.52 -1.66 -54.27
C LEU A 9 36.36 -2.07 -52.82
N SER A 10 36.61 -1.13 -51.89
CA SER A 10 36.08 -1.25 -50.53
C SER A 10 34.58 -1.12 -50.63
N ALA A 11 33.91 -2.24 -50.76
CA ALA A 11 32.48 -2.32 -50.53
C ALA A 11 32.26 -1.90 -49.07
N LEU A 12 31.88 -0.65 -48.88
CA LEU A 12 31.18 -0.21 -47.67
C LEU A 12 29.89 -1.04 -47.59
N ILE A 13 30.00 -2.18 -46.96
CA ILE A 13 28.82 -2.92 -46.48
C ILE A 13 28.24 -2.00 -45.39
N PHE A 14 27.40 -1.06 -45.80
CA PHE A 14 26.38 -0.54 -44.91
C PHE A 14 25.51 -1.76 -44.62
N SER A 15 25.80 -2.47 -43.51
CA SER A 15 24.84 -3.35 -42.91
C SER A 15 23.62 -2.46 -42.62
N SER A 16 22.61 -2.54 -43.46
CA SER A 16 21.30 -1.97 -43.13
C SER A 16 20.91 -2.64 -41.81
N GLU A 17 21.08 -1.90 -40.74
CA GLU A 17 20.63 -2.43 -39.43
C GLU A 17 19.17 -2.81 -39.60
N ALA A 18 18.87 -4.05 -39.33
CA ALA A 18 17.51 -4.56 -39.40
C ALA A 18 16.63 -3.70 -38.49
N GLN A 19 15.71 -2.95 -39.11
CA GLN A 19 14.79 -2.09 -38.38
C GLN A 19 13.52 -2.88 -38.08
N THR A 20 13.01 -2.76 -36.86
CA THR A 20 11.74 -3.36 -36.47
C THR A 20 10.60 -2.45 -36.84
N ARG A 21 9.60 -2.98 -37.54
CA ARG A 21 8.35 -2.28 -37.84
C ARG A 21 7.29 -2.65 -36.82
N PHE A 22 6.54 -1.64 -36.36
CA PHE A 22 5.43 -1.82 -35.41
C PHE A 22 4.35 -0.75 -35.64
N GLN A 23 3.18 -0.94 -35.03
CA GLN A 23 2.08 0.01 -35.14
C GLN A 23 2.15 1.04 -34.00
N MET A 24 1.97 2.31 -34.33
CA MET A 24 1.82 3.40 -33.38
C MET A 24 0.76 4.38 -33.90
N ASN A 25 -0.28 4.62 -33.13
CA ASN A 25 -1.40 5.50 -33.53
C ASN A 25 -1.98 5.17 -34.91
N GLY A 26 -2.14 3.88 -35.21
CA GLY A 26 -2.66 3.40 -36.51
C GLY A 26 -1.70 3.51 -37.68
N GLN A 27 -0.48 3.97 -37.47
CA GLN A 27 0.54 4.09 -38.52
C GLN A 27 1.68 3.07 -38.29
N GLN A 28 2.18 2.54 -39.39
CA GLN A 28 3.38 1.70 -39.32
C GLN A 28 4.63 2.56 -39.21
N VAL A 29 5.34 2.40 -38.11
CA VAL A 29 6.60 3.10 -37.82
C VAL A 29 7.76 2.12 -37.68
N THR A 30 8.98 2.66 -37.61
CA THR A 30 10.19 1.84 -37.58
C THR A 30 11.06 2.24 -36.40
N SER A 31 11.68 1.27 -35.74
CA SER A 31 12.64 1.50 -34.66
C SER A 31 13.90 2.21 -35.16
N SER A 32 14.44 3.10 -34.32
CA SER A 32 15.66 3.90 -34.61
C SER A 32 16.35 4.28 -33.30
N ALA A 33 17.48 4.96 -33.38
CA ALA A 33 18.21 5.48 -32.22
C ALA A 33 17.32 6.36 -31.30
N HIS A 34 16.35 7.08 -31.89
CA HIS A 34 15.41 7.96 -31.18
C HIS A 34 13.99 7.39 -31.11
N ARG A 35 13.80 6.13 -31.50
CA ARG A 35 12.54 5.41 -31.36
C ARG A 35 12.81 3.96 -31.02
N LEU A 36 12.87 3.69 -29.76
CA LEU A 36 13.12 2.36 -29.18
C LEU A 36 11.81 1.59 -29.11
N TYR A 37 11.87 0.30 -29.41
CA TYR A 37 10.71 -0.58 -29.36
C TYR A 37 10.91 -1.66 -28.32
N VAL A 38 9.91 -1.83 -27.46
CA VAL A 38 9.92 -2.82 -26.36
C VAL A 38 8.80 -3.83 -26.55
N ASN A 39 9.15 -5.11 -26.59
CA ASN A 39 8.21 -6.21 -26.66
C ASN A 39 8.82 -7.47 -26.01
N ASP A 40 8.23 -7.94 -24.93
CA ASP A 40 8.70 -9.11 -24.16
C ASP A 40 8.48 -10.45 -24.89
N GLN A 41 7.54 -10.50 -25.84
CA GLN A 41 7.22 -11.71 -26.62
C GLN A 41 8.24 -12.05 -27.71
N MET A 42 9.18 -11.16 -27.98
CA MET A 42 10.20 -11.40 -29.00
C MET A 42 11.17 -12.52 -28.59
N LYS A 43 11.34 -13.49 -29.48
CA LYS A 43 12.33 -14.58 -29.27
C LYS A 43 13.77 -14.09 -29.43
N THR A 44 13.98 -13.18 -30.37
CA THR A 44 15.30 -12.59 -30.69
C THR A 44 15.19 -11.09 -30.81
N ARG A 45 16.27 -10.37 -30.60
CA ARG A 45 16.35 -8.93 -30.86
C ARG A 45 16.65 -8.70 -32.35
N PRO A 46 15.68 -8.25 -33.15
CA PRO A 46 15.88 -8.04 -34.58
C PRO A 46 16.75 -6.81 -34.89
N SER A 47 16.88 -5.86 -33.96
CA SER A 47 17.74 -4.70 -34.10
C SER A 47 18.30 -4.24 -32.75
N ARG A 48 19.32 -3.38 -32.76
CA ARG A 48 19.87 -2.78 -31.53
C ARG A 48 18.93 -1.79 -30.87
N PHE A 49 17.86 -1.37 -31.55
CA PHE A 49 16.83 -0.44 -31.05
C PHE A 49 15.58 -1.16 -30.55
N THR A 50 15.68 -2.46 -30.37
CA THR A 50 14.57 -3.31 -29.97
C THR A 50 14.94 -4.05 -28.69
N PHE A 51 14.06 -4.05 -27.72
CA PHE A 51 14.32 -4.54 -26.36
C PHE A 51 13.20 -5.46 -25.88
N ARG A 52 13.54 -6.37 -24.99
CA ARG A 52 12.55 -7.23 -24.33
C ARG A 52 12.06 -6.66 -23.01
N THR A 53 12.82 -5.75 -22.42
CA THR A 53 12.50 -5.14 -21.13
C THR A 53 12.56 -3.62 -21.21
N VAL A 54 11.75 -2.96 -20.40
CA VAL A 54 11.79 -1.50 -20.26
C VAL A 54 13.11 -1.07 -19.63
N ASN A 55 13.69 -1.88 -18.72
CA ASN A 55 14.99 -1.59 -18.11
C ASN A 55 16.10 -1.42 -19.14
N GLU A 56 16.21 -2.35 -20.10
CA GLU A 56 17.20 -2.27 -21.17
C GLU A 56 17.02 -1.04 -22.05
N ALA A 57 15.76 -0.72 -22.40
CA ALA A 57 15.45 0.45 -23.21
C ALA A 57 15.79 1.77 -22.49
N LEU A 58 15.46 1.88 -21.21
CA LEU A 58 15.80 3.04 -20.39
C LEU A 58 17.32 3.23 -20.25
N LEU A 59 18.06 2.15 -19.99
CA LEU A 59 19.53 2.20 -19.91
C LEU A 59 20.16 2.53 -21.25
N PHE A 60 19.59 2.04 -22.37
CA PHE A 60 20.03 2.41 -23.71
C PHE A 60 19.78 3.88 -23.98
N ALA A 61 18.59 4.39 -23.67
CA ALA A 61 18.26 5.81 -23.80
C ALA A 61 19.23 6.69 -22.98
N GLN A 62 19.53 6.30 -21.73
CA GLN A 62 20.51 6.99 -20.90
C GLN A 62 21.90 7.01 -21.51
N ALA A 63 22.39 5.87 -22.04
CA ALA A 63 23.73 5.74 -22.62
C ALA A 63 23.87 6.55 -23.93
N ASN A 64 22.76 6.77 -24.63
CA ASN A 64 22.71 7.47 -25.93
C ASN A 64 21.97 8.81 -25.82
N ASN A 65 21.83 9.36 -24.62
CA ASN A 65 21.14 10.62 -24.43
C ASN A 65 21.91 11.76 -25.13
N ASP A 66 21.34 12.19 -26.23
CA ASP A 66 21.89 13.26 -27.02
C ASP A 66 21.53 14.61 -26.43
N LYS A 67 22.54 15.40 -26.12
CA LYS A 67 22.37 16.77 -25.61
C LYS A 67 21.88 17.74 -26.67
N ASP A 68 21.97 17.36 -27.95
CA ASP A 68 21.67 18.20 -29.09
C ASP A 68 20.18 18.29 -29.48
N ALA A 69 19.27 17.97 -28.52
CA ALA A 69 17.87 18.36 -28.57
C ALA A 69 16.87 17.38 -29.21
N LEU A 70 17.21 16.14 -29.49
CA LEU A 70 16.24 15.19 -30.01
C LEU A 70 15.56 14.42 -28.86
N TRP A 71 14.25 14.18 -28.99
CA TRP A 71 13.50 13.32 -28.11
C TRP A 71 13.77 11.83 -28.38
N THR A 72 13.82 11.04 -27.33
CA THR A 72 13.88 9.58 -27.45
C THR A 72 12.53 9.00 -27.04
N ASP A 73 11.87 8.32 -27.96
CA ASP A 73 10.62 7.60 -27.72
C ASP A 73 10.94 6.17 -27.31
N ILE A 74 10.34 5.68 -26.23
CA ILE A 74 10.31 4.26 -25.87
C ILE A 74 8.87 3.77 -26.07
N CYS A 75 8.64 3.05 -27.17
CA CYS A 75 7.34 2.52 -27.58
C CYS A 75 7.17 1.11 -27.02
N ILE A 76 6.18 0.88 -26.17
CA ILE A 76 6.06 -0.31 -25.33
C ILE A 76 4.80 -1.07 -25.71
N GLU A 77 4.96 -2.33 -26.16
CA GLU A 77 3.83 -3.22 -26.46
C GLU A 77 3.06 -3.62 -25.19
N PRO A 78 1.77 -3.96 -25.33
CA PRO A 78 0.96 -4.46 -24.24
C PRO A 78 1.54 -5.70 -23.56
N SER A 79 1.96 -5.58 -22.31
CA SER A 79 2.44 -6.64 -21.41
C SER A 79 2.69 -6.08 -20.00
N VAL A 80 3.21 -6.94 -19.10
CA VAL A 80 3.71 -6.58 -17.78
C VAL A 80 5.23 -6.60 -17.77
N TYR A 81 5.83 -5.44 -17.58
CA TYR A 81 7.27 -5.24 -17.57
C TYR A 81 7.79 -4.97 -16.16
N TRP A 82 8.49 -5.94 -15.60
CA TRP A 82 9.05 -5.82 -14.26
C TRP A 82 10.34 -5.01 -14.25
N ILE A 83 10.37 -3.90 -13.50
CA ILE A 83 11.58 -3.13 -13.23
C ILE A 83 12.41 -3.80 -12.15
N ASP A 84 11.74 -4.33 -11.13
CA ASP A 84 12.37 -5.04 -10.02
C ASP A 84 11.41 -6.08 -9.45
N ASP A 85 11.94 -7.29 -9.26
CA ASP A 85 11.28 -8.36 -8.54
C ASP A 85 12.27 -9.01 -7.59
N PRO A 86 12.12 -8.90 -6.27
CA PRO A 86 13.06 -9.49 -5.33
C PRO A 86 13.07 -11.03 -5.36
N ASP A 87 12.03 -11.66 -5.90
CA ASP A 87 11.91 -13.11 -6.00
C ASP A 87 12.50 -13.66 -7.30
N ASP A 88 12.82 -12.79 -8.26
CA ASP A 88 13.48 -13.13 -9.52
C ASP A 88 14.69 -12.24 -9.80
N PRO A 89 15.89 -12.65 -9.38
CA PRO A 89 17.13 -11.90 -9.59
C PRO A 89 17.44 -11.61 -11.07
N ALA A 90 16.91 -12.40 -12.00
CA ALA A 90 17.13 -12.20 -13.43
C ALA A 90 16.39 -10.97 -13.97
N ILE A 91 15.32 -10.52 -13.30
CA ILE A 91 14.56 -9.33 -13.67
C ILE A 91 15.29 -8.07 -13.20
N ARG A 92 15.92 -8.12 -12.04
CA ARG A 92 16.52 -6.96 -11.42
C ARG A 92 17.75 -6.47 -12.16
N VAL A 93 17.65 -5.28 -12.74
CA VAL A 93 18.78 -4.52 -13.27
C VAL A 93 19.00 -3.30 -12.38
N SER A 94 19.61 -3.49 -11.23
CA SER A 94 19.98 -2.38 -10.36
C SER A 94 21.25 -1.70 -10.86
N ASN A 95 21.16 -0.40 -11.12
CA ASN A 95 22.31 0.44 -11.43
C ASN A 95 22.71 1.35 -10.27
N VAL A 96 22.18 1.08 -9.08
CA VAL A 96 22.42 1.87 -7.87
C VAL A 96 22.82 0.94 -6.73
N PRO A 97 24.08 0.51 -6.65
CA PRO A 97 24.55 -0.30 -5.54
C PRO A 97 24.66 0.56 -4.26
N ARG A 98 24.09 0.10 -3.16
CA ARG A 98 24.24 0.63 -1.78
C ARG A 98 23.65 2.01 -1.49
N GLU A 99 22.92 2.66 -2.38
CA GLU A 99 22.12 3.85 -2.07
C GLU A 99 20.74 3.45 -1.54
N ALA A 100 19.89 4.46 -1.31
CA ALA A 100 18.48 4.21 -1.03
C ALA A 100 17.88 3.21 -2.01
N PRO A 101 16.99 2.32 -1.58
CA PRO A 101 16.55 1.19 -2.37
C PRO A 101 15.71 1.63 -3.57
N PHE A 102 16.35 1.71 -4.71
CA PHE A 102 15.73 1.99 -6.00
C PHE A 102 15.68 0.73 -6.86
N GLY A 103 14.64 0.62 -7.69
CA GLY A 103 14.58 -0.36 -8.75
C GLY A 103 15.53 0.02 -9.88
N LEU A 104 15.32 1.20 -10.47
CA LEU A 104 16.18 1.73 -11.53
C LEU A 104 16.31 3.25 -11.41
N LYS A 105 17.54 3.76 -11.48
CA LYS A 105 17.84 5.19 -11.57
C LYS A 105 18.27 5.52 -12.99
N VAL A 106 17.60 6.52 -13.58
CA VAL A 106 17.80 6.90 -14.99
C VAL A 106 18.08 8.39 -15.09
N LYS A 107 19.19 8.74 -15.73
CA LYS A 107 19.53 10.11 -16.08
C LYS A 107 19.34 10.30 -17.58
N VAL A 108 18.24 10.91 -17.97
CA VAL A 108 17.88 11.15 -19.37
C VAL A 108 17.04 12.41 -19.49
N ASP A 109 17.31 13.21 -20.48
CA ASP A 109 16.50 14.36 -20.86
C ASP A 109 15.72 14.05 -22.14
N ARG A 110 14.54 14.66 -22.32
CA ARG A 110 13.71 14.52 -23.53
C ARG A 110 13.37 13.07 -23.85
N LEU A 111 12.74 12.42 -22.89
CA LEU A 111 12.28 11.03 -22.98
C LEU A 111 10.75 10.96 -23.06
N ARG A 112 10.22 10.14 -23.96
CA ARG A 112 8.81 9.73 -23.96
C ARG A 112 8.69 8.24 -23.72
N LEU A 113 7.84 7.87 -22.77
CA LEU A 113 7.39 6.50 -22.53
C LEU A 113 5.99 6.37 -23.11
N ILE A 114 5.82 5.55 -24.14
CA ILE A 114 4.57 5.47 -24.90
C ILE A 114 4.06 4.02 -24.86
N GLY A 115 2.95 3.79 -24.20
CA GLY A 115 2.22 2.54 -24.29
C GLY A 115 1.51 2.42 -25.65
N LEU A 116 1.71 1.32 -26.36
CA LEU A 116 1.13 1.07 -27.67
C LEU A 116 -0.30 0.50 -27.58
N SER A 117 -1.09 1.09 -26.71
CA SER A 117 -2.53 0.84 -26.53
C SER A 117 -3.17 2.11 -26.00
N ASP A 118 -4.42 2.36 -26.34
CA ASP A 118 -5.19 3.47 -25.78
C ASP A 118 -5.67 3.18 -24.35
N ASP A 119 -5.69 1.90 -23.94
CA ASP A 119 -6.00 1.49 -22.58
C ASP A 119 -4.70 1.41 -21.74
N PRO A 120 -4.54 2.27 -20.72
CA PRO A 120 -3.35 2.25 -19.87
C PRO A 120 -3.24 0.98 -19.00
N GLU A 121 -4.27 0.15 -18.92
CA GLU A 121 -4.20 -1.16 -18.25
C GLU A 121 -3.43 -2.21 -19.07
N ASP A 122 -3.25 -1.96 -20.35
CA ASP A 122 -2.59 -2.90 -21.25
C ASP A 122 -1.06 -2.87 -21.17
N VAL A 123 -0.47 -1.75 -20.77
CA VAL A 123 0.98 -1.61 -20.62
C VAL A 123 1.31 -1.33 -19.17
N VAL A 124 1.88 -2.30 -18.49
CA VAL A 124 2.15 -2.23 -17.06
C VAL A 124 3.64 -2.23 -16.79
N ILE A 125 4.16 -1.14 -16.22
CA ILE A 125 5.52 -1.07 -15.67
C ILE A 125 5.42 -1.37 -14.18
N ALA A 126 6.03 -2.48 -13.74
CA ALA A 126 5.77 -3.10 -12.46
C ALA A 126 7.00 -3.22 -11.57
N SER A 127 6.79 -3.20 -10.27
CA SER A 127 7.71 -3.69 -9.26
C SER A 127 6.96 -4.43 -8.16
N ASN A 128 7.70 -5.16 -7.32
CA ASN A 128 7.13 -6.03 -6.30
C ASN A 128 7.95 -5.94 -5.01
N ARG A 129 8.41 -4.75 -4.65
CA ARG A 129 9.29 -4.52 -3.51
C ARG A 129 8.83 -3.31 -2.71
N GLY A 130 8.90 -3.42 -1.40
CA GLY A 130 8.59 -2.34 -0.48
C GLY A 130 9.49 -2.35 0.75
N GLN A 131 9.36 -1.34 1.59
CA GLN A 131 10.06 -1.24 2.86
C GLN A 131 9.82 -2.51 3.69
N THR A 132 10.89 -3.13 4.19
CA THR A 132 10.85 -4.42 4.92
C THR A 132 10.35 -5.62 4.12
N GLN A 133 9.98 -5.40 2.86
CA GLN A 133 9.50 -6.42 1.93
C GLN A 133 10.42 -6.48 0.72
N GLY A 134 11.60 -7.06 0.92
CA GLY A 134 12.66 -7.13 -0.09
C GLY A 134 13.52 -5.88 -0.18
N SER A 135 13.38 -4.91 0.74
CA SER A 135 14.19 -3.70 0.81
C SER A 135 14.42 -3.26 2.26
N ASP A 136 15.60 -2.73 2.57
CA ASP A 136 15.96 -2.24 3.91
C ASP A 136 15.43 -0.83 4.21
N GLY A 137 14.85 -0.15 3.23
CA GLY A 137 14.26 1.19 3.36
C GLY A 137 13.12 1.40 2.38
N ASN A 138 12.64 2.64 2.28
CA ASN A 138 11.61 2.99 1.33
C ASN A 138 12.05 2.62 -0.09
N PHE A 139 11.31 1.72 -0.72
CA PHE A 139 11.62 1.33 -2.09
C PHE A 139 10.92 2.24 -3.08
N THR A 140 11.66 2.68 -4.09
CA THR A 140 11.14 3.45 -5.23
C THR A 140 11.44 2.69 -6.54
N MET A 141 10.41 2.43 -7.33
CA MET A 141 10.53 1.66 -8.57
C MET A 141 11.44 2.35 -9.58
N LEU A 142 11.21 3.63 -9.84
CA LEU A 142 11.98 4.43 -10.80
C LEU A 142 12.45 5.74 -10.19
N HIS A 143 13.64 6.17 -10.56
CA HIS A 143 14.16 7.49 -10.21
C HIS A 143 14.72 8.18 -11.47
N PHE A 144 14.02 9.20 -11.96
CA PHE A 144 14.47 10.02 -13.06
C PHE A 144 15.22 11.26 -12.55
N THR A 145 16.36 11.57 -13.17
CA THR A 145 17.19 12.73 -12.82
C THR A 145 17.42 13.70 -14.00
N GLY A 146 16.62 13.60 -15.05
CA GLY A 146 16.61 14.50 -16.19
C GLY A 146 15.34 15.33 -16.26
N SER A 147 15.25 16.18 -17.26
CA SER A 147 14.11 17.06 -17.56
C SER A 147 13.44 16.67 -18.87
N ASP A 148 12.24 17.23 -19.12
CA ASP A 148 11.48 16.95 -20.33
C ASP A 148 11.12 15.47 -20.47
N ILE A 149 10.35 14.97 -19.52
CA ILE A 149 9.86 13.58 -19.50
C ILE A 149 8.36 13.55 -19.81
N GLU A 150 7.97 12.73 -20.76
CA GLU A 150 6.56 12.45 -21.07
C GLU A 150 6.26 10.96 -20.84
N ALA A 151 5.05 10.67 -20.37
CA ALA A 151 4.55 9.30 -20.31
C ALA A 151 3.08 9.28 -20.76
N GLU A 152 2.72 8.26 -21.54
CA GLU A 152 1.37 8.12 -22.09
C GLU A 152 0.93 6.67 -22.15
N ASN A 153 -0.33 6.41 -21.78
CA ASN A 153 -0.99 5.11 -21.91
C ASN A 153 -0.28 3.98 -21.11
N ILE A 154 0.14 4.26 -19.89
CA ILE A 154 0.93 3.32 -19.07
C ILE A 154 0.35 3.24 -17.66
N THR A 155 0.29 2.02 -17.10
CA THR A 155 0.16 1.80 -15.66
C THR A 155 1.55 1.68 -15.02
N PHE A 156 1.85 2.57 -14.08
CA PHE A 156 2.96 2.44 -13.15
C PHE A 156 2.43 1.80 -11.87
N GLY A 157 2.89 0.59 -11.55
CA GLY A 157 2.37 -0.18 -10.44
C GLY A 157 3.45 -0.78 -9.54
N ASN A 158 3.30 -0.62 -8.23
CA ASN A 158 4.06 -1.39 -7.27
C ASN A 158 3.13 -2.38 -6.55
N TYR A 159 3.29 -3.64 -6.88
CA TYR A 159 2.43 -4.74 -6.47
C TYR A 159 2.92 -5.46 -5.21
N CYS A 160 3.72 -4.76 -4.40
CA CYS A 160 4.14 -5.29 -3.11
C CYS A 160 2.94 -5.54 -2.19
N ASN A 161 1.97 -4.64 -2.19
CA ASN A 161 0.80 -4.68 -1.30
C ASN A 161 -0.55 -4.47 -2.02
N VAL A 162 -0.57 -4.65 -3.32
CA VAL A 162 -1.76 -4.66 -4.20
C VAL A 162 -1.63 -5.80 -5.18
N ASP A 163 -2.71 -6.50 -5.49
CA ASP A 163 -2.70 -7.55 -6.50
C ASP A 163 -2.56 -6.95 -7.91
N LEU A 164 -1.76 -7.59 -8.74
CA LEU A 164 -1.71 -7.31 -10.17
C LEU A 164 -2.75 -8.18 -10.89
N VAL A 165 -3.78 -7.56 -11.42
CA VAL A 165 -4.75 -8.22 -12.30
C VAL A 165 -4.53 -7.75 -13.73
N TYR A 166 -4.00 -8.63 -14.59
CA TYR A 166 -3.74 -8.30 -15.98
C TYR A 166 -4.75 -8.99 -16.90
N LYS A 167 -5.73 -8.23 -17.37
CA LYS A 167 -6.92 -8.75 -18.08
C LYS A 167 -6.59 -9.37 -19.44
N ARG A 168 -5.61 -8.82 -20.18
CA ARG A 168 -5.24 -9.33 -21.51
C ARG A 168 -4.63 -10.74 -21.47
N ASN A 169 -3.89 -11.03 -20.42
CA ASN A 169 -3.30 -12.34 -20.20
C ASN A 169 -3.27 -12.65 -18.70
N PRO A 170 -4.29 -13.34 -18.17
CA PRO A 170 -4.38 -13.67 -16.75
C PRO A 170 -3.18 -14.44 -16.18
N SER A 171 -2.39 -15.10 -17.04
CA SER A 171 -1.16 -15.78 -16.57
C SER A 171 -0.06 -14.82 -16.13
N LEU A 172 -0.15 -13.55 -16.49
CA LEU A 172 0.74 -12.48 -16.02
C LEU A 172 0.22 -11.80 -14.74
N SER A 173 -1.01 -12.13 -14.32
CA SER A 173 -1.53 -11.67 -13.04
C SER A 173 -0.74 -12.27 -11.89
N ARG A 174 -0.59 -11.52 -10.82
CA ARG A 174 0.20 -11.94 -9.66
C ARG A 174 -0.44 -11.43 -8.38
N PRO A 175 -0.59 -12.26 -7.35
CA PRO A 175 -1.01 -11.77 -6.04
C PRO A 175 0.04 -10.80 -5.47
N LYS A 176 -0.40 -9.90 -4.60
CA LYS A 176 0.49 -9.03 -3.84
C LYS A 176 1.54 -9.87 -3.10
N ARG A 177 2.73 -9.32 -3.00
CA ARG A 177 3.84 -10.00 -2.32
C ARG A 177 3.56 -10.22 -0.83
N ASN A 178 2.97 -9.24 -0.19
CA ASN A 178 2.72 -9.28 1.25
C ASN A 178 1.42 -8.53 1.57
N PRO A 179 0.56 -9.07 2.44
CA PRO A 179 -0.62 -8.35 2.91
C PRO A 179 -0.29 -7.13 3.79
N ALA A 180 0.93 -7.02 4.34
CA ALA A 180 1.34 -5.84 5.08
C ALA A 180 1.43 -4.60 4.18
N ILE A 181 0.89 -3.47 4.66
CA ILE A 181 1.04 -2.19 3.96
C ILE A 181 2.38 -1.58 4.34
N VAL A 182 3.25 -1.47 3.35
CA VAL A 182 4.59 -0.90 3.46
C VAL A 182 4.81 0.14 2.38
N GLN A 183 5.79 1.01 2.58
CA GLN A 183 6.11 2.01 1.59
C GLN A 183 6.66 1.36 0.31
N ALA A 184 5.93 1.53 -0.77
CA ALA A 184 6.17 0.93 -2.08
C ALA A 184 5.95 2.00 -3.15
N GLN A 185 6.95 2.87 -3.31
CA GLN A 185 6.88 4.08 -4.12
C GLN A 185 7.06 3.78 -5.61
N LEU A 186 6.47 4.60 -6.47
CA LEU A 186 6.53 4.42 -7.92
C LEU A 186 7.67 5.20 -8.56
N VAL A 187 7.59 6.53 -8.59
CA VAL A 187 8.52 7.35 -9.36
C VAL A 187 8.92 8.60 -8.59
N ILE A 188 10.20 8.72 -8.28
CA ILE A 188 10.79 9.95 -7.77
C ILE A 188 11.58 10.61 -8.88
N CYS A 189 11.58 11.95 -8.90
CA CYS A 189 12.20 12.73 -9.94
C CYS A 189 13.12 13.81 -9.36
N ARG A 190 14.09 14.21 -10.17
CA ARG A 190 14.84 15.46 -10.02
C ARG A 190 15.02 16.05 -11.40
N GLY A 191 14.39 17.16 -11.66
CA GLY A 191 14.36 17.83 -12.96
C GLY A 191 13.06 18.58 -13.13
N ASP A 192 12.78 19.02 -14.34
CA ASP A 192 11.66 19.90 -14.64
C ASP A 192 10.89 19.45 -15.89
N ARG A 193 9.65 19.92 -16.03
CA ARG A 193 8.77 19.73 -17.19
C ARG A 193 8.45 18.27 -17.49
N TYR A 194 7.60 17.70 -16.65
CA TYR A 194 7.05 16.36 -16.84
C TYR A 194 5.59 16.47 -17.31
N ALA A 195 5.23 15.78 -18.38
CA ALA A 195 3.87 15.73 -18.92
C ALA A 195 3.37 14.28 -18.99
N ILE A 196 2.35 13.97 -18.22
CA ILE A 196 1.87 12.60 -18.01
C ILE A 196 0.40 12.54 -18.45
N ARG A 197 0.07 11.67 -19.39
CA ARG A 197 -1.26 11.58 -19.98
C ARG A 197 -1.77 10.16 -19.98
N ASN A 198 -3.07 9.99 -19.67
CA ASN A 198 -3.75 8.70 -19.71
C ASN A 198 -2.93 7.58 -19.03
N CYS A 199 -2.38 7.87 -17.85
CA CYS A 199 -1.59 6.92 -17.07
C CYS A 199 -2.31 6.52 -15.78
N ARG A 200 -1.94 5.37 -15.22
CA ARG A 200 -2.44 4.90 -13.93
C ARG A 200 -1.29 4.73 -12.96
N PHE A 201 -1.53 5.08 -11.69
CA PHE A 201 -0.57 4.99 -10.61
C PHE A 201 -1.15 4.13 -9.49
N ILE A 202 -0.59 2.94 -9.31
CA ILE A 202 -1.13 1.90 -8.44
C ILE A 202 -0.10 1.53 -7.38
N SER A 203 -0.39 1.84 -6.14
CA SER A 203 0.30 1.39 -4.93
C SER A 203 -0.55 1.72 -3.73
N ARG A 204 -0.29 1.09 -2.59
CA ARG A 204 -1.13 1.31 -1.41
C ARG A 204 -0.58 2.38 -0.46
N LEU A 205 0.73 2.54 -0.33
CA LEU A 205 1.33 3.52 0.59
C LEU A 205 2.46 4.31 -0.09
N ASN A 206 2.42 5.64 0.05
CA ASN A 206 3.36 6.58 -0.56
C ASN A 206 3.50 6.33 -2.06
N LEU A 207 2.42 6.60 -2.79
CA LEU A 207 2.33 6.37 -4.23
C LEU A 207 3.50 7.00 -5.02
N CYS A 208 3.82 8.26 -4.74
CA CYS A 208 4.91 9.02 -5.37
C CYS A 208 4.86 8.98 -6.92
N PRO A 209 3.82 9.54 -7.54
CA PRO A 209 3.75 9.64 -8.99
C PRO A 209 4.59 10.83 -9.46
N PHE A 210 5.81 10.61 -9.93
CA PHE A 210 6.75 11.65 -10.38
C PHE A 210 7.02 12.74 -9.33
N VAL A 211 7.14 12.35 -8.06
CA VAL A 211 7.39 13.28 -6.95
C VAL A 211 8.81 13.83 -7.02
N GLY A 212 8.95 15.14 -6.80
CA GLY A 212 10.24 15.86 -6.72
C GLY A 212 10.66 16.57 -8.01
N ALA A 213 9.87 16.49 -9.07
CA ALA A 213 10.04 17.37 -10.24
C ALA A 213 9.52 18.80 -9.93
N ASP A 214 10.09 19.81 -10.56
CA ASP A 214 9.70 21.21 -10.31
C ASP A 214 8.31 21.53 -10.90
N HIS A 215 8.00 21.00 -12.09
CA HIS A 215 6.69 21.10 -12.73
C HIS A 215 6.25 19.75 -13.29
N VAL A 216 5.05 19.32 -12.93
CA VAL A 216 4.42 18.09 -13.44
C VAL A 216 2.97 18.37 -13.80
N ASP A 217 2.61 18.06 -15.05
CA ASP A 217 1.23 18.07 -15.54
C ASP A 217 0.73 16.64 -15.68
N PHE A 218 -0.40 16.34 -15.05
CA PHE A 218 -1.15 15.08 -15.20
C PHE A 218 -2.47 15.37 -15.91
N ASP A 219 -2.75 14.67 -16.99
CA ASP A 219 -4.02 14.78 -17.70
C ASP A 219 -4.65 13.40 -17.92
N ASN A 220 -5.94 13.26 -17.59
CA ASN A 220 -6.70 12.02 -17.69
C ASN A 220 -6.02 10.83 -16.98
N CYS A 221 -5.38 11.05 -15.83
CA CYS A 221 -4.69 10.02 -15.08
C CYS A 221 -5.55 9.45 -13.93
N TYR A 222 -5.22 8.24 -13.48
CA TYR A 222 -5.85 7.60 -12.33
C TYR A 222 -4.82 7.34 -11.21
N PHE A 223 -5.21 7.64 -9.97
CA PHE A 223 -4.34 7.50 -8.79
C PHE A 223 -5.05 6.75 -7.67
N GLU A 224 -4.37 5.75 -7.11
CA GLU A 224 -4.73 5.19 -5.81
C GLU A 224 -3.80 5.77 -4.74
N CYS A 225 -4.35 6.51 -3.79
CA CYS A 225 -3.54 7.29 -2.85
C CYS A 225 -3.84 6.95 -1.39
N THR A 226 -2.77 6.96 -0.60
CA THR A 226 -2.81 7.02 0.85
C THR A 226 -2.21 8.34 1.35
N ASP A 227 -1.74 8.41 2.58
CA ASP A 227 -1.10 9.60 3.12
C ASP A 227 0.27 9.88 2.47
N ASP A 228 0.61 11.14 2.27
CA ASP A 228 1.88 11.65 1.73
C ASP A 228 2.19 11.17 0.30
N ALA A 229 1.18 10.84 -0.47
CA ALA A 229 1.30 10.04 -1.68
C ALA A 229 1.46 10.84 -2.97
N LEU A 230 0.97 12.08 -3.03
CA LEU A 230 0.88 12.83 -4.28
C LEU A 230 2.03 13.80 -4.50
N CYS A 231 2.22 14.17 -5.76
CA CYS A 231 3.19 15.19 -6.17
C CYS A 231 2.69 16.59 -5.84
N GLY A 232 3.35 17.25 -4.91
CA GLY A 232 2.98 18.58 -4.44
C GLY A 232 3.22 19.72 -5.42
N THR A 233 3.96 19.46 -6.51
CA THR A 233 4.19 20.41 -7.62
C THR A 233 3.27 20.13 -8.81
N GLY A 234 2.32 19.18 -8.66
CA GLY A 234 1.49 18.69 -9.75
C GLY A 234 0.33 19.60 -10.09
N THR A 235 0.04 19.72 -11.40
CA THR A 235 -1.25 20.14 -11.94
C THR A 235 -1.99 18.90 -12.44
N TYR A 236 -3.19 18.67 -11.92
CA TYR A 236 -4.03 17.51 -12.22
C TYR A 236 -5.26 17.96 -12.99
N ARG A 237 -5.41 17.49 -14.23
CA ARG A 237 -6.55 17.83 -15.13
C ARG A 237 -7.31 16.57 -15.49
N HIS A 238 -8.64 16.59 -15.38
CA HIS A 238 -9.51 15.47 -15.76
C HIS A 238 -9.09 14.13 -15.10
N CYS A 239 -8.41 14.22 -13.96
CA CYS A 239 -7.86 13.05 -13.27
C CYS A 239 -8.89 12.42 -12.34
N ARG A 240 -8.71 11.12 -12.09
CA ARG A 240 -9.54 10.35 -11.16
C ARG A 240 -8.67 9.88 -9.99
N PHE A 241 -9.20 9.99 -8.79
CA PHE A 241 -8.50 9.61 -7.56
C PHE A 241 -9.38 8.69 -6.71
N THR A 242 -8.74 7.69 -6.11
CA THR A 242 -9.30 6.96 -4.97
C THR A 242 -8.39 7.21 -3.77
N PHE A 243 -8.90 7.92 -2.76
CA PHE A 243 -8.16 8.24 -1.55
C PHE A 243 -8.47 7.24 -0.45
N TYR A 244 -7.47 6.45 -0.08
CA TYR A 244 -7.52 5.52 1.05
C TYR A 244 -6.99 6.13 2.34
N GLY A 245 -6.29 7.25 2.27
CA GLY A 245 -5.74 7.99 3.40
C GLY A 245 -6.26 9.41 3.47
N SER A 246 -6.30 9.95 4.68
CA SER A 246 -6.93 11.24 4.95
C SER A 246 -6.11 12.45 4.57
N LYS A 247 -4.85 12.30 4.15
CA LYS A 247 -3.92 13.39 3.84
C LYS A 247 -3.05 13.04 2.63
N PRO A 248 -3.58 13.18 1.41
CA PRO A 248 -2.88 12.74 0.19
C PRO A 248 -1.57 13.49 -0.10
N PHE A 249 -1.38 14.67 0.49
CA PHE A 249 -0.12 15.39 0.42
C PHE A 249 0.53 15.53 1.80
N TYR A 250 1.86 15.39 1.87
CA TYR A 250 2.62 15.91 3.01
C TYR A 250 2.60 17.44 2.98
N ALA A 251 3.11 18.01 1.91
CA ALA A 251 3.11 19.43 1.60
C ALA A 251 2.98 19.61 0.09
N THR A 252 2.67 20.81 -0.36
CA THR A 252 2.70 21.21 -1.78
C THR A 252 3.85 22.20 -2.02
N SER A 253 4.14 22.47 -3.27
CA SER A 253 5.11 23.52 -3.65
C SER A 253 4.63 24.90 -3.16
N PRO A 254 5.49 25.93 -3.17
CA PRO A 254 5.06 27.29 -2.87
C PRO A 254 3.91 27.78 -3.76
N GLN A 255 3.82 27.30 -5.00
CA GLN A 255 2.73 27.59 -5.94
C GLN A 255 1.46 26.77 -5.66
N GLY A 256 1.61 25.69 -4.90
CA GLY A 256 0.55 24.77 -4.58
C GLY A 256 0.34 23.65 -5.60
N ALA A 257 -0.48 22.68 -5.21
CA ALA A 257 -1.00 21.69 -6.14
C ALA A 257 -2.35 22.17 -6.70
N THR A 258 -2.60 21.93 -7.97
CA THR A 258 -3.80 22.41 -8.67
C THR A 258 -4.59 21.23 -9.26
N PHE A 259 -5.89 21.19 -8.97
CA PHE A 259 -6.83 20.21 -9.51
C PHE A 259 -7.87 20.93 -10.36
N ILE A 260 -8.10 20.44 -11.56
CA ILE A 260 -9.06 21.01 -12.52
C ILE A 260 -9.91 19.88 -13.09
N ASP A 261 -11.23 19.97 -12.89
CA ASP A 261 -12.20 19.02 -13.42
C ASP A 261 -11.85 17.55 -13.08
N CYS A 262 -11.53 17.31 -11.81
CA CYS A 262 -11.15 15.99 -11.32
C CYS A 262 -12.31 15.29 -10.60
N ASP A 263 -12.34 13.95 -10.70
CA ASP A 263 -13.22 13.07 -9.95
C ASP A 263 -12.44 12.45 -8.79
N ILE A 264 -12.91 12.64 -7.56
CA ILE A 264 -12.22 12.18 -6.37
C ILE A 264 -13.19 11.36 -5.52
N HIS A 265 -12.85 10.09 -5.30
CA HIS A 265 -13.58 9.21 -4.41
C HIS A 265 -12.78 9.01 -3.12
N SER A 266 -13.35 9.41 -1.98
CA SER A 266 -12.73 9.24 -0.66
C SER A 266 -13.31 8.00 0.03
N LYS A 267 -12.43 7.07 0.37
CA LYS A 267 -12.69 5.91 1.23
C LYS A 267 -12.55 6.23 2.72
N VAL A 268 -12.19 7.47 3.04
CA VAL A 268 -12.00 7.94 4.41
C VAL A 268 -13.35 8.27 5.04
N ARG A 269 -13.49 7.97 6.31
CA ARG A 269 -14.63 8.41 7.13
C ARG A 269 -14.24 9.59 8.01
N GLY A 270 -15.21 10.46 8.29
CA GLY A 270 -15.04 11.65 9.13
C GLY A 270 -14.43 12.83 8.39
N THR A 271 -13.15 13.07 8.46
CA THR A 271 -12.52 14.24 7.83
C THR A 271 -11.43 13.86 6.84
N GLN A 272 -11.63 14.23 5.59
CA GLN A 272 -10.62 14.19 4.54
C GLN A 272 -9.87 15.52 4.54
N TYR A 273 -8.63 15.50 4.97
CA TYR A 273 -7.70 16.62 4.78
C TYR A 273 -7.01 16.52 3.42
N LEU A 274 -6.60 17.66 2.85
CA LEU A 274 -5.80 17.66 1.63
C LEU A 274 -4.31 17.53 1.94
N THR A 275 -3.81 18.24 2.94
CA THR A 275 -2.39 18.26 3.29
C THR A 275 -2.16 18.01 4.78
N LYS A 276 -1.01 17.43 5.14
CA LYS A 276 -0.52 17.33 6.54
C LYS A 276 0.03 18.65 7.04
N ALA A 277 1.00 19.20 6.30
CA ALA A 277 1.54 20.52 6.56
C ALA A 277 0.70 21.56 5.83
N SER A 278 0.52 22.73 6.44
CA SER A 278 -0.16 23.82 5.76
C SER A 278 0.57 24.18 4.46
N SER A 279 -0.12 24.10 3.34
CA SER A 279 0.44 24.29 2.00
C SER A 279 -0.67 24.71 1.03
N PRO A 280 -0.38 25.51 0.00
CA PRO A 280 -1.41 25.94 -0.94
C PRO A 280 -2.01 24.78 -1.72
N VAL A 281 -3.33 24.81 -1.90
CA VAL A 281 -4.07 23.89 -2.78
C VAL A 281 -5.15 24.68 -3.53
N THR A 282 -5.26 24.45 -4.82
CA THR A 282 -6.33 25.01 -5.65
C THR A 282 -7.13 23.89 -6.30
N MET A 283 -8.45 23.93 -6.15
CA MET A 283 -9.37 22.99 -6.79
C MET A 283 -10.46 23.77 -7.57
N ARG A 284 -10.68 23.38 -8.81
CA ARG A 284 -11.70 23.96 -9.66
C ARG A 284 -12.53 22.89 -10.33
N ASP A 285 -13.84 23.00 -10.20
CA ASP A 285 -14.84 22.14 -10.84
C ASP A 285 -14.65 20.64 -10.52
N CYS A 286 -14.12 20.33 -9.33
CA CYS A 286 -13.85 18.96 -8.88
C CYS A 286 -15.07 18.34 -8.22
N ARG A 287 -15.26 17.04 -8.47
CA ARG A 287 -16.37 16.26 -7.92
C ARG A 287 -15.84 15.27 -6.90
N TRP A 288 -16.24 15.45 -5.66
CA TRP A 288 -15.95 14.54 -4.58
C TRP A 288 -17.14 13.61 -4.34
N THR A 289 -16.83 12.35 -4.16
CA THR A 289 -17.76 11.32 -3.68
C THR A 289 -17.16 10.61 -2.47
N SER A 290 -18.01 10.07 -1.62
CA SER A 290 -17.58 9.31 -0.45
C SER A 290 -18.62 8.27 -0.09
N ASP A 291 -18.16 7.14 0.44
CA ASP A 291 -19.01 6.12 1.07
C ASP A 291 -19.54 6.61 2.44
N ASP A 292 -18.87 7.59 3.08
CA ASP A 292 -19.33 8.25 4.29
C ASP A 292 -20.21 9.47 3.95
N PRO A 293 -21.52 9.42 4.21
CA PRO A 293 -22.42 10.56 3.95
C PRO A 293 -22.10 11.78 4.80
N ASN A 294 -21.34 11.61 5.89
CA ASN A 294 -20.94 12.67 6.81
C ASN A 294 -19.50 13.16 6.58
N LEU A 295 -18.85 12.72 5.50
CA LEU A 295 -17.51 13.14 5.19
C LEU A 295 -17.41 14.67 5.19
N LYS A 296 -16.39 15.19 5.83
CA LYS A 296 -16.02 16.61 5.80
C LYS A 296 -14.72 16.76 5.02
N LEU A 297 -14.71 17.66 4.05
CA LEU A 297 -13.47 18.07 3.41
C LEU A 297 -12.83 19.18 4.22
N ALA A 298 -11.53 19.08 4.43
CA ALA A 298 -10.77 20.05 5.18
C ALA A 298 -9.40 20.27 4.51
N TRP A 299 -8.89 21.48 4.60
CA TRP A 299 -7.62 21.82 3.97
C TRP A 299 -6.43 21.15 4.68
N THR A 300 -6.20 21.52 5.93
CA THR A 300 -5.07 21.04 6.73
C THR A 300 -5.40 21.08 8.22
N PRO A 301 -4.82 20.18 9.03
CA PRO A 301 -5.05 20.20 10.48
C PRO A 301 -4.52 21.45 11.19
N LYS A 302 -3.50 22.11 10.63
CA LYS A 302 -2.87 23.31 11.21
C LYS A 302 -2.66 24.37 10.14
N PRO A 303 -3.67 25.18 9.83
CA PRO A 303 -3.56 26.25 8.85
C PRO A 303 -2.46 27.26 9.19
N ASN A 304 -1.74 27.70 8.17
CA ASN A 304 -0.78 28.79 8.25
C ASN A 304 -1.33 29.98 7.46
N PRO A 305 -1.43 31.18 8.05
CA PRO A 305 -2.01 32.36 7.40
C PRO A 305 -1.27 32.83 6.14
N LYS A 306 -0.07 32.31 5.90
CA LYS A 306 0.69 32.59 4.66
C LYS A 306 0.26 31.75 3.45
N HIS A 307 -0.55 30.72 3.68
CA HIS A 307 -0.99 29.81 2.64
C HIS A 307 -2.51 29.89 2.49
N ILE A 308 -3.00 29.46 1.34
CA ILE A 308 -4.43 29.44 1.04
C ILE A 308 -4.86 28.09 0.47
N CYS A 309 -6.11 27.75 0.71
CA CYS A 309 -6.82 26.69 0.00
C CYS A 309 -7.99 27.31 -0.74
N VAL A 310 -8.06 27.11 -2.03
CA VAL A 310 -9.14 27.65 -2.88
C VAL A 310 -9.90 26.49 -3.50
N MET A 311 -11.22 26.48 -3.31
CA MET A 311 -12.12 25.55 -4.00
C MET A 311 -13.21 26.37 -4.70
N THR A 312 -13.38 26.16 -6.01
CA THR A 312 -14.39 26.86 -6.82
C THR A 312 -15.12 25.85 -7.69
N GLY A 313 -16.46 25.90 -7.71
CA GLY A 313 -17.28 24.99 -8.51
C GLY A 313 -17.25 23.54 -8.06
N CYS A 314 -16.68 23.25 -6.88
CA CYS A 314 -16.55 21.89 -6.38
C CYS A 314 -17.83 21.36 -5.75
N THR A 315 -18.01 20.05 -5.78
CA THR A 315 -19.14 19.36 -5.15
C THR A 315 -18.66 18.22 -4.24
N LEU A 316 -19.45 17.93 -3.21
CA LEU A 316 -19.31 16.73 -2.37
C LEU A 316 -20.64 15.97 -2.39
N ASN A 317 -20.64 14.73 -2.85
CA ASN A 317 -21.83 13.89 -3.03
C ASN A 317 -22.95 14.66 -3.80
N GLY A 318 -22.56 15.38 -4.84
CA GLY A 318 -23.46 16.15 -5.70
C GLY A 318 -23.95 17.49 -5.13
N GLN A 319 -23.55 17.86 -3.92
CA GLN A 319 -23.88 19.16 -3.32
C GLN A 319 -22.70 20.13 -3.44
N PRO A 320 -22.93 21.42 -3.72
CA PRO A 320 -21.87 22.40 -3.73
C PRO A 320 -21.08 22.41 -2.42
N TYR A 321 -19.76 22.43 -2.52
CA TYR A 321 -18.89 22.38 -1.35
C TYR A 321 -17.65 23.25 -1.54
N ASN A 322 -17.37 24.09 -0.55
CA ASN A 322 -16.16 24.89 -0.48
C ASN A 322 -15.52 24.74 0.90
N VAL A 323 -14.23 24.43 0.92
CA VAL A 323 -13.44 24.53 2.15
C VAL A 323 -13.22 26.02 2.44
N PRO A 324 -13.34 26.46 3.70
CA PRO A 324 -13.03 27.83 4.07
C PRO A 324 -11.61 28.21 3.62
N THR A 325 -11.49 29.32 2.93
CA THR A 325 -10.24 29.80 2.36
C THR A 325 -9.39 30.60 3.36
N THR A 326 -9.99 31.02 4.46
CA THR A 326 -9.31 31.77 5.52
C THR A 326 -8.68 30.83 6.52
N PRO A 327 -7.36 30.95 6.78
CA PRO A 327 -6.67 30.13 7.76
C PRO A 327 -7.18 30.24 9.20
N ASP A 328 -7.89 31.32 9.51
CA ASP A 328 -8.42 31.61 10.83
C ASP A 328 -9.67 30.79 11.20
N VAL A 329 -10.29 30.11 10.25
CA VAL A 329 -11.38 29.20 10.55
C VAL A 329 -10.77 27.85 10.96
N PRO A 330 -10.87 27.45 12.24
CA PRO A 330 -10.35 26.18 12.67
C PRO A 330 -11.00 25.04 11.90
N MET A 331 -10.22 24.28 11.17
CA MET A 331 -10.69 23.02 10.62
C MET A 331 -10.89 22.06 11.79
N PRO A 332 -12.05 21.42 11.90
CA PRO A 332 -12.24 20.44 12.96
C PRO A 332 -11.19 19.35 12.81
N LEU A 333 -10.35 19.22 13.82
CA LEU A 333 -9.46 18.06 13.94
C LEU A 333 -10.34 16.83 14.07
N ALA A 334 -10.00 15.77 13.37
CA ALA A 334 -10.56 14.47 13.66
C ALA A 334 -10.30 14.15 15.15
N PRO A 335 -11.29 13.62 15.88
CA PRO A 335 -11.10 13.33 17.31
C PRO A 335 -9.90 12.43 17.50
N VAL A 336 -8.94 12.91 18.30
CA VAL A 336 -7.70 12.19 18.60
C VAL A 336 -7.97 10.90 19.39
N ASN A 337 -9.13 10.81 19.99
CA ASN A 337 -9.67 9.67 20.72
C ASN A 337 -11.08 9.41 20.26
N LEU A 338 -11.27 8.38 19.50
CA LEU A 338 -12.57 7.75 19.47
C LEU A 338 -12.62 6.82 20.69
N PRO A 339 -13.41 7.13 21.72
CA PRO A 339 -13.79 6.13 22.69
C PRO A 339 -14.32 4.92 21.92
N ILE A 340 -14.19 3.74 22.46
CA ILE A 340 -14.77 2.51 21.84
C ILE A 340 -16.24 2.73 21.48
N ALA A 341 -16.97 3.48 22.30
CA ALA A 341 -18.36 3.86 22.06
C ALA A 341 -18.58 4.69 20.76
N ASN A 342 -17.54 5.33 20.22
CA ASN A 342 -17.62 6.12 18.98
C ASN A 342 -17.02 5.36 17.78
N GLN A 343 -16.65 4.10 17.96
CA GLN A 343 -16.34 3.25 16.82
C GLN A 343 -17.63 2.94 16.06
N PRO A 344 -17.53 2.63 14.76
CA PRO A 344 -18.70 2.25 14.00
C PRO A 344 -19.44 1.14 14.72
N GLU A 345 -20.74 1.26 14.77
CA GLU A 345 -21.58 0.24 15.36
C GLU A 345 -21.36 -1.09 14.62
N ILE A 346 -20.99 -2.10 15.36
CA ILE A 346 -20.89 -3.44 14.81
C ILE A 346 -22.31 -3.98 14.70
N ILE A 347 -22.72 -4.31 13.49
CA ILE A 347 -24.06 -4.84 13.23
C ILE A 347 -24.07 -6.31 13.62
N PRO A 348 -24.82 -6.71 14.67
CA PRO A 348 -24.86 -8.10 15.10
C PRO A 348 -25.32 -9.02 13.97
N GLY A 349 -24.60 -10.12 13.76
CA GLY A 349 -24.92 -11.11 12.74
C GLY A 349 -24.71 -10.66 11.29
N ALA A 350 -24.31 -9.42 11.03
CA ALA A 350 -24.00 -8.95 9.69
C ALA A 350 -22.70 -9.53 9.14
N TRP A 351 -21.82 -9.96 10.02
CA TRP A 351 -20.53 -10.53 9.68
C TRP A 351 -20.36 -11.88 10.37
N THR A 352 -20.03 -12.90 9.60
CA THR A 352 -19.69 -14.22 10.14
C THR A 352 -18.22 -14.50 9.88
N LEU A 353 -17.50 -15.00 10.88
CA LEU A 353 -16.08 -15.30 10.75
C LEU A 353 -15.82 -16.46 9.77
N ASP A 354 -16.76 -17.39 9.65
CA ASP A 354 -16.65 -18.52 8.71
C ASP A 354 -16.76 -18.10 7.24
N SER A 355 -17.36 -16.94 6.99
CA SER A 355 -17.55 -16.38 5.64
C SER A 355 -17.04 -14.95 5.54
N TYR A 356 -15.93 -14.68 6.23
CA TYR A 356 -15.31 -13.37 6.20
C TYR A 356 -15.02 -12.90 4.77
N LYS A 357 -15.36 -11.66 4.49
CA LYS A 357 -15.09 -10.99 3.23
C LYS A 357 -14.56 -9.58 3.48
N PRO A 358 -13.71 -9.05 2.59
CA PRO A 358 -13.16 -7.70 2.72
C PRO A 358 -14.23 -6.61 2.91
N ALA A 359 -15.36 -6.72 2.22
CA ALA A 359 -16.45 -5.77 2.33
C ALA A 359 -17.07 -5.68 3.73
N ASP A 360 -17.05 -6.76 4.48
CA ASP A 360 -17.64 -6.79 5.82
C ASP A 360 -16.80 -5.97 6.82
N THR A 361 -15.51 -5.86 6.60
CA THR A 361 -14.61 -5.07 7.46
C THR A 361 -14.75 -3.57 7.23
N GLU A 362 -15.17 -3.12 6.06
CA GLU A 362 -15.44 -1.71 5.79
C GLU A 362 -16.51 -1.15 6.74
N GLN A 363 -17.49 -1.97 7.13
CA GLN A 363 -18.55 -1.56 8.05
C GLN A 363 -18.04 -1.21 9.44
N TYR A 364 -16.93 -1.77 9.85
CA TYR A 364 -16.34 -1.59 11.17
C TYR A 364 -15.30 -0.48 11.23
N ASN A 365 -14.94 0.09 10.09
CA ASN A 365 -14.12 1.29 9.99
C ASN A 365 -12.83 1.27 10.85
N TRP A 366 -12.17 0.17 10.87
CA TRP A 366 -10.95 -0.03 11.68
C TRP A 366 -9.83 0.95 11.40
N HIS A 367 -9.73 1.40 10.14
CA HIS A 367 -8.69 2.31 9.74
C HIS A 367 -8.78 3.68 10.43
N ASN A 368 -9.85 4.01 11.09
CA ASN A 368 -9.99 5.26 11.82
C ASN A 368 -9.71 5.16 13.31
N THR A 369 -9.34 3.97 13.80
CA THR A 369 -9.03 3.76 15.21
C THR A 369 -7.55 3.93 15.55
N PHE A 370 -6.71 4.08 14.55
CA PHE A 370 -5.27 4.22 14.69
C PHE A 370 -4.87 5.68 15.03
N VAL A 371 -4.02 5.87 16.04
CA VAL A 371 -3.56 7.20 16.47
C VAL A 371 -2.04 7.24 16.55
N ASP A 372 -1.42 8.18 15.86
CA ASP A 372 -0.01 8.49 15.96
C ASP A 372 0.24 9.58 17.01
N ALA A 373 0.21 9.23 18.27
CA ALA A 373 0.37 10.20 19.35
C ALA A 373 1.79 10.72 19.54
N ASN A 374 2.81 9.98 19.09
CA ASN A 374 4.20 10.44 19.27
C ASN A 374 4.63 11.43 18.19
N ARG A 375 4.09 11.28 16.97
CA ARG A 375 4.48 12.13 15.85
C ARG A 375 3.63 13.37 15.72
N SER A 376 2.33 13.21 15.84
CA SER A 376 1.38 14.28 15.54
C SER A 376 0.17 14.33 16.45
N GLY A 377 -0.06 13.33 17.28
CA GLY A 377 -1.29 13.17 18.06
C GLY A 377 -2.55 13.06 17.18
N LYS A 378 -2.41 12.71 15.89
CA LYS A 378 -3.48 12.65 14.91
C LYS A 378 -3.93 11.23 14.68
N GLU A 379 -5.19 11.09 14.29
CA GLU A 379 -5.70 9.83 13.80
C GLU A 379 -5.05 9.42 12.49
N HIS A 380 -4.72 8.15 12.41
CA HIS A 380 -4.36 7.46 11.19
C HIS A 380 -5.33 6.31 10.96
N SER A 381 -5.44 5.86 9.74
CA SER A 381 -6.21 4.68 9.43
C SER A 381 -5.55 3.43 10.01
N ALA A 382 -6.34 2.55 10.63
CA ALA A 382 -5.97 1.18 10.83
C ALA A 382 -6.25 0.41 9.54
N TRP A 383 -5.27 -0.31 9.05
CA TRP A 383 -5.34 -0.91 7.72
C TRP A 383 -6.03 -2.26 7.73
N CYS A 384 -6.92 -2.46 6.79
CA CYS A 384 -7.51 -3.75 6.50
C CYS A 384 -7.07 -4.20 5.12
N PHE A 385 -6.27 -5.26 5.06
CA PHE A 385 -5.85 -5.87 3.80
C PHE A 385 -6.97 -6.73 3.25
N GLY A 386 -7.48 -6.49 2.18
CA GLY A 386 -8.66 -7.07 1.61
C GLY A 386 -9.70 -6.03 1.30
N GLU A 387 -9.64 -4.90 1.97
CA GLU A 387 -10.50 -3.77 1.71
C GLU A 387 -10.02 -3.05 0.45
N GLY A 388 -10.88 -3.02 -0.56
CA GLY A 388 -10.55 -2.41 -1.85
C GLY A 388 -9.34 -3.03 -2.57
N VAL A 389 -8.93 -4.24 -2.18
CA VAL A 389 -7.86 -5.00 -2.81
C VAL A 389 -8.43 -6.33 -3.28
N ASP A 390 -8.49 -6.54 -4.57
CA ASP A 390 -9.02 -7.77 -5.16
C ASP A 390 -8.20 -8.99 -4.72
N GLY A 391 -8.88 -10.08 -4.41
CA GLY A 391 -8.27 -11.36 -4.07
C GLY A 391 -7.73 -11.49 -2.65
N ALA A 392 -7.97 -10.51 -1.78
CA ALA A 392 -7.52 -10.55 -0.38
C ALA A 392 -8.61 -11.01 0.60
N GLU A 393 -9.52 -11.83 0.17
CA GLU A 393 -10.58 -12.39 1.03
C GLU A 393 -9.99 -13.10 2.26
N GLY A 394 -10.62 -12.90 3.40
CA GLY A 394 -10.21 -13.52 4.65
C GLY A 394 -8.90 -13.02 5.24
N CYS A 395 -8.34 -11.94 4.71
CA CYS A 395 -7.06 -11.38 5.14
C CYS A 395 -7.20 -9.90 5.50
N PHE A 396 -6.78 -9.53 6.69
CA PHE A 396 -6.70 -8.15 7.13
C PHE A 396 -5.59 -7.97 8.17
N GLY A 397 -5.22 -6.73 8.44
CA GLY A 397 -4.18 -6.42 9.39
C GLY A 397 -4.50 -5.21 10.26
N LEU A 398 -3.97 -5.20 11.45
CA LEU A 398 -4.01 -4.08 12.36
C LEU A 398 -2.63 -3.42 12.47
N ILE A 399 -2.59 -2.10 12.32
CA ILE A 399 -1.40 -1.31 12.58
C ILE A 399 -1.48 -0.81 14.02
N PRO A 400 -0.52 -1.21 14.89
CA PRO A 400 -0.54 -0.84 16.28
C PRO A 400 -0.35 0.66 16.47
N ASN A 401 -0.93 1.19 17.54
CA ASN A 401 -0.71 2.52 18.05
C ASN A 401 -0.75 2.52 19.58
N ILE A 402 -0.41 3.63 20.23
CA ILE A 402 -0.37 3.68 21.70
C ILE A 402 -1.75 3.59 22.37
N ARG A 403 -2.84 3.71 21.62
CA ARG A 403 -4.22 3.54 22.11
C ARG A 403 -4.84 2.22 21.69
N GLY A 404 -4.16 1.50 20.81
CA GLY A 404 -4.61 0.24 20.26
C GLY A 404 -5.48 0.39 19.00
N ALA A 405 -5.06 -0.25 17.92
CA ALA A 405 -5.95 -0.60 16.84
C ALA A 405 -6.81 -1.78 17.28
N ARG A 406 -8.10 -1.76 16.99
CA ARG A 406 -9.04 -2.70 17.57
C ARG A 406 -10.06 -3.19 16.55
N MET A 407 -10.35 -4.49 16.62
CA MET A 407 -11.42 -5.15 15.89
C MET A 407 -12.35 -5.87 16.86
N MET A 408 -13.63 -5.79 16.62
CA MET A 408 -14.64 -6.43 17.45
C MET A 408 -15.75 -7.02 16.59
N TYR A 409 -16.24 -8.19 17.02
CA TYR A 409 -17.43 -8.84 16.49
C TYR A 409 -18.39 -9.13 17.64
N THR A 410 -19.65 -8.74 17.50
CA THR A 410 -20.61 -8.80 18.61
C THR A 410 -21.23 -10.18 18.84
N GLY A 411 -21.09 -11.11 17.94
CA GLY A 411 -21.91 -12.30 17.91
C GLY A 411 -23.32 -11.98 17.36
N ARG A 412 -24.25 -12.91 17.54
CA ARG A 412 -25.65 -12.70 17.18
C ARG A 412 -26.42 -12.20 18.40
N GLU A 413 -27.22 -11.19 18.19
CA GLU A 413 -27.98 -10.57 19.26
C GLU A 413 -29.04 -11.55 19.81
N GLY A 414 -29.13 -11.65 21.16
CA GLY A 414 -30.08 -12.50 21.84
C GLY A 414 -29.73 -13.98 21.88
N GLU A 415 -28.60 -14.40 21.34
CA GLU A 415 -28.11 -15.77 21.48
C GLU A 415 -27.15 -15.89 22.67
N GLU A 416 -27.26 -17.01 23.40
CA GLU A 416 -26.33 -17.39 24.46
C GLU A 416 -25.44 -18.54 23.97
N TYR A 417 -24.15 -18.38 24.21
CA TYR A 417 -23.13 -19.32 23.74
C TYR A 417 -22.48 -20.02 24.95
N LYS A 418 -22.54 -21.33 25.01
CA LYS A 418 -21.87 -22.11 26.07
C LYS A 418 -20.36 -22.21 25.79
N GLY A 419 -20.00 -22.51 24.56
CA GLY A 419 -18.62 -22.62 24.14
C GLY A 419 -18.34 -21.91 22.83
N GLN A 420 -17.05 -21.63 22.59
CA GLN A 420 -16.59 -20.99 21.38
C GLN A 420 -15.15 -21.42 21.06
N THR A 421 -14.87 -21.66 19.78
CA THR A 421 -13.51 -21.83 19.27
C THR A 421 -13.25 -20.77 18.22
N LEU A 422 -12.09 -20.12 18.29
CA LEU A 422 -11.56 -19.20 17.30
C LEU A 422 -10.22 -19.71 16.83
N SER A 423 -10.06 -19.91 15.52
CA SER A 423 -8.80 -20.25 14.89
C SER A 423 -8.43 -19.20 13.87
N LEU A 424 -7.16 -18.82 13.82
CA LEU A 424 -6.65 -17.85 12.84
C LEU A 424 -5.15 -18.00 12.63
N SER A 425 -4.68 -17.50 11.50
CA SER A 425 -3.27 -17.34 11.19
C SER A 425 -2.83 -15.91 11.50
N LEU A 426 -1.65 -15.78 12.10
CA LEU A 426 -1.01 -14.52 12.49
C LEU A 426 0.28 -14.34 11.68
N ASP A 427 0.40 -13.22 10.99
CA ASP A 427 1.62 -12.87 10.29
C ASP A 427 2.09 -11.47 10.74
N PRO A 428 2.93 -11.37 11.77
CA PRO A 428 3.55 -10.11 12.11
C PRO A 428 4.51 -9.69 11.00
N CYS A 429 4.28 -8.50 10.45
CA CYS A 429 5.03 -7.97 9.30
C CYS A 429 6.49 -7.67 9.60
N LYS A 430 6.86 -7.60 10.86
CA LYS A 430 8.23 -7.52 11.32
C LYS A 430 8.50 -8.68 12.25
N GLU A 431 9.70 -9.20 12.20
CA GLU A 431 10.14 -10.24 13.12
C GLU A 431 9.99 -9.81 14.59
N ILE A 432 9.92 -10.79 15.45
CA ILE A 432 9.81 -10.61 16.89
C ILE A 432 10.88 -9.64 17.39
N GLY A 433 10.48 -8.78 18.28
CA GLY A 433 11.31 -7.66 18.74
C GLY A 433 11.07 -6.40 17.93
N GLN A 434 10.62 -6.49 16.70
CA GLN A 434 10.20 -5.36 15.87
C GLN A 434 8.70 -5.38 15.56
N GLY A 435 8.00 -6.51 15.71
CA GLY A 435 6.57 -6.65 15.45
C GLY A 435 5.69 -5.76 16.30
N PHE A 436 6.13 -5.40 17.50
CA PHE A 436 5.49 -4.41 18.36
C PHE A 436 6.24 -3.07 18.38
N GLY A 437 7.17 -2.83 17.47
CA GLY A 437 8.07 -1.69 17.51
C GLY A 437 9.20 -1.86 18.51
N SER A 438 9.86 -0.76 18.93
CA SER A 438 11.00 -0.80 19.84
C SER A 438 10.62 -0.74 21.33
N ALA A 439 9.38 -0.37 21.66
CA ALA A 439 8.93 -0.20 23.03
C ALA A 439 8.48 -1.52 23.66
N THR A 440 8.89 -1.74 24.90
CA THR A 440 8.39 -2.84 25.72
C THR A 440 6.97 -2.55 26.23
N GLY A 441 6.23 -3.60 26.61
CA GLY A 441 4.85 -3.47 27.07
C GLY A 441 3.82 -3.34 25.96
N GLN A 442 4.23 -3.40 24.70
CA GLN A 442 3.33 -3.49 23.56
C GLN A 442 2.74 -4.89 23.47
N TYR A 443 1.45 -5.00 23.11
CA TYR A 443 0.74 -6.27 23.14
C TYR A 443 -0.24 -6.43 21.98
N LEU A 444 -0.58 -7.69 21.74
CA LEU A 444 -1.69 -8.13 20.90
C LEU A 444 -2.59 -9.02 21.75
N ASP A 445 -3.84 -8.62 21.89
CA ASP A 445 -4.87 -9.41 22.55
C ASP A 445 -5.82 -10.00 21.52
N ILE A 446 -6.14 -11.29 21.69
CA ILE A 446 -7.13 -11.99 20.89
C ILE A 446 -8.08 -12.68 21.85
N CYS A 447 -9.33 -12.22 21.89
CA CYS A 447 -10.32 -12.64 22.87
C CYS A 447 -11.56 -13.24 22.22
N ILE A 448 -12.16 -14.19 22.90
CA ILE A 448 -13.43 -14.84 22.59
C ILE A 448 -14.40 -14.68 23.75
N LYS A 449 -15.65 -15.14 23.58
CA LYS A 449 -16.68 -15.00 24.62
C LYS A 449 -16.78 -13.53 25.07
N PHE A 450 -16.73 -12.60 24.10
CA PHE A 450 -16.52 -11.18 24.35
C PHE A 450 -17.81 -10.38 24.21
N ASP A 451 -18.15 -9.61 25.22
CA ASP A 451 -19.15 -8.54 25.11
C ASP A 451 -18.47 -7.25 24.68
N THR A 452 -18.76 -6.80 23.48
CA THR A 452 -18.17 -5.60 22.90
C THR A 452 -18.68 -4.29 23.52
N ARG A 453 -19.78 -4.33 24.27
CA ARG A 453 -20.37 -3.17 24.95
C ARG A 453 -19.69 -2.90 26.29
N THR A 454 -19.54 -3.94 27.10
CA THR A 454 -18.90 -3.85 28.42
C THR A 454 -17.41 -4.14 28.37
N LEU A 455 -16.89 -4.62 27.25
CA LEU A 455 -15.51 -5.08 27.09
C LEU A 455 -15.16 -6.16 28.11
N THR A 456 -15.99 -7.18 28.16
CA THR A 456 -15.87 -8.32 29.10
C THR A 456 -15.70 -9.60 28.29
N GLY A 457 -14.71 -10.43 28.62
CA GLY A 457 -14.47 -11.71 27.96
C GLY A 457 -13.09 -12.27 28.25
N TYR A 458 -12.66 -13.27 27.50
CA TYR A 458 -11.43 -14.02 27.77
C TYR A 458 -10.57 -14.15 26.53
N GLY A 459 -9.24 -14.24 26.68
CA GLY A 459 -8.38 -14.43 25.53
C GLY A 459 -6.93 -14.72 25.84
N LEU A 460 -6.12 -14.54 24.80
CA LEU A 460 -4.68 -14.67 24.86
C LEU A 460 -4.03 -13.31 24.59
N ARG A 461 -3.02 -12.96 25.36
CA ARG A 461 -2.14 -11.81 25.15
C ARG A 461 -0.77 -12.27 24.69
N PHE A 462 -0.30 -11.69 23.60
CA PHE A 462 1.11 -11.65 23.24
C PHE A 462 1.68 -10.29 23.65
N ILE A 463 2.78 -10.26 24.39
CA ILE A 463 3.37 -9.01 24.85
C ILE A 463 4.88 -9.00 24.64
N ARG A 464 5.40 -7.86 24.25
CA ARG A 464 6.84 -7.63 24.22
C ARG A 464 7.36 -7.23 25.58
N THR A 465 8.36 -7.96 26.05
CA THR A 465 9.06 -7.68 27.29
C THR A 465 10.53 -7.31 27.06
N PRO A 466 11.19 -6.63 28.00
CA PRO A 466 12.62 -6.29 27.87
C PRO A 466 13.56 -7.50 27.91
N ASN A 467 13.06 -8.65 28.39
CA ASN A 467 13.90 -9.82 28.66
C ASN A 467 14.20 -10.66 27.41
N HIS A 468 13.42 -10.46 26.32
CA HIS A 468 13.54 -11.26 25.10
C HIS A 468 13.60 -10.39 23.86
N HIS A 469 14.66 -10.54 23.06
CA HIS A 469 14.82 -9.81 21.80
C HIS A 469 14.10 -10.49 20.62
N ASN A 470 13.91 -11.80 20.70
CA ASN A 470 13.38 -12.65 19.62
C ASN A 470 12.22 -13.54 20.07
N ALA A 471 11.61 -13.24 21.20
CA ALA A 471 10.44 -13.90 21.73
C ALA A 471 9.45 -12.88 22.31
N VAL A 472 8.26 -13.31 22.56
CA VAL A 472 7.23 -12.59 23.31
C VAL A 472 6.84 -13.41 24.53
N GLU A 473 6.30 -12.75 25.56
CA GLU A 473 5.61 -13.45 26.64
C GLU A 473 4.13 -13.61 26.27
N VAL A 474 3.53 -14.72 26.68
CA VAL A 474 2.13 -15.00 26.46
C VAL A 474 1.46 -15.47 27.74
N TRP A 475 0.21 -15.06 27.95
CA TRP A 475 -0.65 -15.56 29.01
C TRP A 475 -2.12 -15.41 28.65
N LEU A 476 -2.97 -16.22 29.27
CA LEU A 476 -4.41 -16.04 29.18
C LEU A 476 -4.83 -14.80 29.98
N VAL A 477 -5.79 -14.06 29.44
CA VAL A 477 -6.31 -12.83 30.05
C VAL A 477 -7.83 -12.88 30.19
N GLU A 478 -8.32 -12.19 31.22
CA GLU A 478 -9.70 -11.82 31.40
C GLU A 478 -9.86 -10.32 31.25
N TYR A 479 -10.86 -9.93 30.51
CA TYR A 479 -11.36 -8.57 30.45
C TYR A 479 -12.63 -8.47 31.28
N GLN A 480 -12.70 -7.49 32.17
CA GLN A 480 -13.88 -7.13 32.92
C GLN A 480 -14.07 -5.62 32.90
N ASP A 481 -15.16 -5.15 32.30
CA ASP A 481 -15.45 -3.73 32.14
C ASP A 481 -14.27 -2.92 31.54
N GLY A 482 -13.59 -3.51 30.56
CA GLY A 482 -12.43 -2.92 29.90
C GLY A 482 -11.11 -2.99 30.66
N GLN A 483 -11.13 -3.48 31.90
CA GLN A 483 -9.92 -3.79 32.66
C GLN A 483 -9.44 -5.20 32.31
N VAL A 484 -8.13 -5.36 32.17
CA VAL A 484 -7.54 -6.64 31.82
C VAL A 484 -6.66 -7.16 32.94
N SER A 485 -6.81 -8.43 33.26
CA SER A 485 -6.00 -9.16 34.23
C SER A 485 -5.49 -10.49 33.67
N PRO A 486 -4.29 -10.95 34.08
CA PRO A 486 -3.80 -12.25 33.69
C PRO A 486 -4.57 -13.36 34.45
N ILE A 487 -4.90 -14.43 33.73
CA ILE A 487 -5.49 -15.67 34.31
C ILE A 487 -4.38 -16.69 34.60
N THR A 488 -3.32 -16.71 33.78
CA THR A 488 -2.19 -17.64 33.95
C THR A 488 -0.91 -16.86 34.18
N GLU A 489 0.12 -17.57 34.67
CA GLU A 489 1.48 -17.07 34.57
C GLU A 489 1.92 -16.94 33.12
N SER A 490 2.92 -16.07 32.88
CA SER A 490 3.47 -15.87 31.55
C SER A 490 4.35 -17.04 31.12
N GLN A 491 4.37 -17.30 29.82
CA GLN A 491 5.27 -18.24 29.19
C GLN A 491 5.97 -17.57 28.01
N THR A 492 7.26 -17.89 27.80
CA THR A 492 8.03 -17.37 26.67
C THR A 492 7.61 -18.07 25.38
N CYS A 493 7.25 -17.31 24.35
CA CYS A 493 6.80 -17.81 23.07
C CYS A 493 7.69 -17.32 21.93
N TYR A 494 8.31 -18.24 21.22
CA TYR A 494 9.13 -17.98 20.02
C TYR A 494 8.32 -18.08 18.72
N LEU A 495 7.08 -18.54 18.78
CA LEU A 495 6.27 -18.91 17.62
C LEU A 495 5.54 -17.71 16.97
N PHE A 496 5.52 -16.54 17.64
CA PHE A 496 4.88 -15.33 17.12
C PHE A 496 5.71 -14.71 15.99
N ARG A 497 5.67 -15.37 14.84
CA ARG A 497 6.41 -15.05 13.60
C ARG A 497 5.51 -15.34 12.41
N ARG A 498 5.99 -15.03 11.23
CA ARG A 498 5.31 -15.44 10.00
C ARG A 498 4.97 -16.93 10.05
N GLY A 499 3.73 -17.25 9.72
CA GLY A 499 3.21 -18.62 9.77
C GLY A 499 2.70 -19.05 11.14
N CYS A 500 2.63 -18.15 12.13
CA CYS A 500 2.03 -18.45 13.43
C CYS A 500 0.54 -18.77 13.28
N LYS A 501 0.11 -19.85 13.91
CA LYS A 501 -1.28 -20.28 14.00
C LYS A 501 -1.72 -20.24 15.45
N LEU A 502 -2.92 -19.72 15.69
CA LEU A 502 -3.52 -19.65 17.00
C LEU A 502 -4.91 -20.29 16.98
N THR A 503 -5.19 -21.11 17.98
CA THR A 503 -6.53 -21.57 18.27
C THR A 503 -6.84 -21.27 19.74
N ILE A 504 -7.93 -20.54 19.99
CA ILE A 504 -8.45 -20.30 21.34
C ILE A 504 -9.79 -21.01 21.45
N THR A 505 -9.95 -21.81 22.47
CA THR A 505 -11.19 -22.56 22.73
C THR A 505 -11.65 -22.31 24.17
N PHE A 506 -12.94 -22.05 24.31
CA PHE A 506 -13.63 -22.11 25.57
C PHE A 506 -14.66 -23.25 25.51
N SER A 507 -14.49 -24.27 26.33
CA SER A 507 -15.40 -25.41 26.43
C SER A 507 -15.36 -25.96 27.86
N ASP A 508 -16.50 -26.38 28.36
CA ASP A 508 -16.64 -27.02 29.68
C ASP A 508 -16.02 -26.24 30.85
N GLY A 509 -16.12 -24.90 30.76
CA GLY A 509 -15.56 -24.01 31.79
C GLY A 509 -14.04 -23.84 31.71
N ILE A 510 -13.40 -24.35 30.66
CA ILE A 510 -11.94 -24.25 30.47
C ILE A 510 -11.63 -23.38 29.26
N LEU A 511 -10.79 -22.36 29.45
CA LEU A 511 -10.19 -21.59 28.40
C LEU A 511 -8.83 -22.19 28.01
N THR A 512 -8.64 -22.48 26.74
CA THR A 512 -7.38 -23.03 26.21
C THR A 512 -6.92 -22.21 25.01
N ALA A 513 -5.63 -21.91 24.96
CA ALA A 513 -4.99 -21.34 23.78
C ALA A 513 -3.87 -22.26 23.30
N TYR A 514 -3.86 -22.55 22.03
CA TYR A 514 -2.84 -23.37 21.35
C TYR A 514 -2.17 -22.55 20.27
N ILE A 515 -0.83 -22.47 20.32
CA ILE A 515 -0.01 -21.70 19.40
C ILE A 515 0.94 -22.67 18.69
N SER A 516 1.01 -22.59 17.37
CA SER A 516 1.95 -23.37 16.58
C SER A 516 2.54 -22.56 15.42
N ASN A 517 3.64 -23.01 14.86
CA ASN A 517 4.23 -22.39 13.67
C ASN A 517 5.04 -23.44 12.89
N ASP A 518 4.42 -24.02 11.88
CA ASP A 518 5.04 -25.08 11.05
C ASP A 518 6.15 -24.53 10.10
N GLN A 519 6.24 -23.21 9.95
CA GLN A 519 7.22 -22.55 9.08
C GLN A 519 8.47 -22.12 9.84
N TYR A 520 8.43 -22.10 11.17
CA TYR A 520 9.57 -21.70 11.98
C TYR A 520 10.53 -22.88 12.19
N GLN A 521 11.75 -22.73 11.69
CA GLN A 521 12.80 -23.75 11.77
C GLN A 521 14.05 -23.14 12.43
N PRO A 522 14.08 -23.05 13.77
CA PRO A 522 15.27 -22.58 14.49
C PRO A 522 16.36 -23.64 14.56
N ASP A 523 17.58 -23.19 14.88
CA ASP A 523 18.71 -24.11 15.15
C ASP A 523 18.43 -25.04 16.33
N ASP A 524 17.72 -24.56 17.33
CA ASP A 524 17.21 -25.36 18.45
C ASP A 524 15.75 -25.73 18.20
N PRO A 525 15.44 -26.99 17.89
CA PRO A 525 14.07 -27.42 17.59
C PRO A 525 13.08 -27.21 18.76
N ALA A 526 13.57 -27.15 20.01
CA ALA A 526 12.71 -26.94 21.17
C ALA A 526 12.01 -25.56 21.13
N LEU A 527 12.58 -24.58 20.42
CA LEU A 527 11.97 -23.25 20.26
C LEU A 527 10.77 -23.24 19.29
N ALA A 528 10.63 -24.28 18.49
CA ALA A 528 9.52 -24.44 17.54
C ALA A 528 8.41 -25.36 18.05
N GLU A 529 8.55 -25.92 19.24
CA GLU A 529 7.48 -26.75 19.81
C GLU A 529 6.21 -25.94 20.05
N PRO A 530 5.04 -26.51 19.72
CA PRO A 530 3.76 -25.87 20.00
C PRO A 530 3.58 -25.56 21.49
N LEU A 531 2.95 -24.42 21.77
CA LEU A 531 2.70 -23.94 23.12
C LEU A 531 1.21 -24.02 23.43
N GLN A 532 0.87 -24.55 24.59
CA GLN A 532 -0.51 -24.60 25.08
C GLN A 532 -0.62 -23.98 26.47
N LEU A 533 -1.59 -23.07 26.62
CA LEU A 533 -1.99 -22.52 27.90
C LEU A 533 -3.44 -22.96 28.18
N SER A 534 -3.76 -23.23 29.42
CA SER A 534 -5.12 -23.63 29.83
C SER A 534 -5.42 -23.16 31.24
N ALA A 535 -6.64 -22.69 31.46
CA ALA A 535 -7.11 -22.30 32.79
C ALA A 535 -8.61 -22.52 32.94
N PRO A 536 -9.10 -22.91 34.12
CA PRO A 536 -10.52 -22.90 34.43
C PRO A 536 -11.01 -21.45 34.56
N ILE A 537 -12.26 -21.23 34.17
CA ILE A 537 -12.95 -19.95 34.30
C ILE A 537 -14.14 -20.17 35.26
N ASP A 538 -14.08 -19.50 36.38
CA ASP A 538 -15.18 -19.50 37.34
C ASP A 538 -16.29 -18.56 36.83
N HIS A 539 -17.52 -19.02 36.80
CA HIS A 539 -18.67 -18.21 36.36
C HIS A 539 -18.55 -17.66 34.94
N PRO A 540 -18.39 -18.51 33.91
CA PRO A 540 -18.20 -18.06 32.54
C PRO A 540 -19.43 -17.32 32.04
N ASN A 541 -19.18 -16.28 31.25
CA ASN A 541 -20.22 -15.55 30.54
C ASN A 541 -20.77 -16.35 29.34
N THR A 542 -21.90 -15.89 28.78
CA THR A 542 -22.56 -16.51 27.61
C THR A 542 -22.41 -15.71 26.34
N PHE A 543 -21.51 -14.73 26.32
CA PHE A 543 -21.27 -13.90 25.12
C PHE A 543 -20.62 -14.71 23.98
N GLY A 544 -20.80 -14.24 22.75
CA GLY A 544 -20.27 -14.91 21.57
C GLY A 544 -19.39 -13.97 20.71
N GLY A 545 -19.06 -12.79 21.20
CA GLY A 545 -18.24 -11.85 20.48
C GLY A 545 -16.76 -12.19 20.45
N ILE A 546 -16.03 -11.43 19.65
CA ILE A 546 -14.59 -11.53 19.49
C ILE A 546 -14.00 -10.13 19.59
N HIS A 547 -12.83 -10.03 20.22
CA HIS A 547 -12.07 -8.80 20.31
C HIS A 547 -10.62 -9.07 19.95
N ILE A 548 -10.09 -8.29 19.04
CA ILE A 548 -8.67 -8.27 18.69
C ILE A 548 -8.18 -6.85 18.87
N GLN A 549 -7.15 -6.66 19.69
CA GLN A 549 -6.55 -5.36 19.96
C GLN A 549 -5.04 -5.43 19.82
N HIS A 550 -4.47 -4.54 19.02
CA HIS A 550 -3.03 -4.43 18.81
C HIS A 550 -2.54 -3.07 19.28
N THR A 551 -1.61 -3.06 20.24
CA THR A 551 -0.89 -1.85 20.63
C THR A 551 0.54 -1.91 20.11
N GLY A 552 1.19 -0.76 19.97
CA GLY A 552 2.55 -0.72 19.50
C GLY A 552 3.14 0.67 19.53
N SER A 553 4.45 0.74 19.44
CA SER A 553 5.10 2.00 19.14
C SER A 553 4.88 2.35 17.67
N LEU A 554 4.94 3.62 17.40
CA LEU A 554 4.74 4.19 16.09
C LEU A 554 5.63 3.57 15.03
N GLY A 555 5.05 3.31 13.94
CA GLY A 555 5.73 2.82 12.77
C GLY A 555 4.92 1.73 12.07
N PRO A 556 5.32 1.33 10.87
CA PRO A 556 4.61 0.37 10.06
C PRO A 556 4.84 -1.07 10.56
N SER A 557 4.44 -1.36 11.79
CA SER A 557 4.37 -2.74 12.26
C SER A 557 2.90 -3.13 12.33
N ALA A 558 2.48 -3.95 11.39
CA ALA A 558 1.15 -4.56 11.38
C ALA A 558 1.26 -6.03 11.74
N THR A 559 0.20 -6.58 12.29
CA THR A 559 -0.02 -8.03 12.29
C THR A 559 -1.17 -8.32 11.34
N VAL A 560 -0.93 -9.20 10.40
CA VAL A 560 -1.93 -9.64 9.42
C VAL A 560 -2.63 -10.87 9.98
N PHE A 561 -3.94 -10.89 9.85
CA PHE A 561 -4.81 -11.98 10.25
C PHE A 561 -5.42 -12.62 9.02
N SER A 562 -5.38 -13.93 8.95
CA SER A 562 -6.03 -14.70 7.87
C SER A 562 -6.58 -16.01 8.41
N ASP A 563 -7.32 -16.72 7.58
CA ASP A 563 -7.92 -18.02 7.92
C ASP A 563 -8.71 -17.96 9.24
N ILE A 564 -9.54 -16.93 9.39
CA ILE A 564 -10.29 -16.69 10.60
C ILE A 564 -11.55 -17.56 10.59
N HIS A 565 -11.61 -18.50 11.52
CA HIS A 565 -12.77 -19.37 11.69
C HIS A 565 -13.25 -19.32 13.14
N SER A 566 -14.52 -19.03 13.33
CA SER A 566 -15.16 -19.13 14.63
C SER A 566 -16.25 -20.21 14.60
N ARG A 567 -16.28 -21.03 15.62
CA ARG A 567 -17.30 -22.05 15.83
C ARG A 567 -17.87 -21.92 17.23
N TYR A 568 -19.18 -21.97 17.33
CA TYR A 568 -19.87 -22.04 18.59
C TYR A 568 -20.13 -23.48 18.95
N LEU A 569 -19.92 -23.81 20.22
CA LEU A 569 -20.14 -25.15 20.79
C LEU A 569 -21.47 -25.16 21.55
N GLU A 570 -22.24 -26.20 21.37
CA GLU A 570 -23.56 -26.40 22.03
C GLU A 570 -23.43 -26.70 23.53
#